data_921e43e786872dc442cff1868084f40d
#
_entry.id   921e43e786872dc442cff1868084f40d
#
_cell.length_a   1.000
_cell.length_b   1.000
_cell.length_c   1.000
_cell.angle_alpha   90.00
_cell.angle_beta   90.00
_cell.angle_gamma   90.00
#
_symmetry.space_group_name_H-M   'P 1'
#
loop_
_entity.id
_entity.type
_entity.pdbx_description
1 polymer ?
#
loop_
_entity_poly.entity_id
_entity_poly.type
_entity_poly.pdbx_seq_one_letter_code
_entity_poly.pdbx_strand_id
1 'polypeptide(L)'
;MSQGRTNIEKKDMPAPAEPLDLQPPRGTRDFYPDDMRRRNWLFGLFRETAARFGFEEVDAPMVEHAELFTRKAGEEIVHQLYHFVLHDRHLALRPEMTPSLARMVIARQGAMRFPIRWFTVTQNWRYERMTRGRRREHYQWNMDIWGEPGVEAEAELLSAIFSVLDAVGLARGKVKIRLNSRALLEESLRGGVLATRPEAFAALCVVIDKLDKIGAEAVTELLCDPAGAVGLSAGEAESVLEMLAARSLDEAARFAAADSRALLDLRQLYGLLEAYGIAGEVPFDASVVRGLAYYTGVVFEAFDAAGSLRAIAGGGRYDRLAETLGGKPVPAVGFGFGDAVIGELLEDEKLWPALGRDVQDVVYAFSAAEKAAAIAIATRLRAAGRRVELSLGAAKLKRVLGDADKAGVERVYLIGEDERTRGVVKVRDLAKKEEHEEPLKG
;
A
#
# COMPACT_ATOMS: atom_id res chain seq x y z
N MET A 1 -13.51 -69.49 42.09
CA MET A 1 -13.45 -69.03 40.72
C MET A 1 -14.50 -67.92 40.56
N SER A 2 -14.09 -66.69 40.64
CA SER A 2 -14.98 -65.54 40.47
C SER A 2 -14.27 -64.61 39.49
N GLN A 3 -14.87 -64.48 38.29
CA GLN A 3 -14.39 -63.66 37.26
C GLN A 3 -14.78 -62.21 37.56
N GLY A 4 -13.80 -61.38 37.86
CA GLY A 4 -13.95 -59.93 37.90
C GLY A 4 -14.16 -59.35 36.49
N ARG A 5 -15.35 -58.88 36.23
CA ARG A 5 -15.61 -58.00 35.09
C ARG A 5 -15.09 -56.57 35.40
N THR A 6 -14.01 -56.21 34.85
CA THR A 6 -13.55 -54.81 34.83
C THR A 6 -14.52 -53.96 34.01
N ASN A 7 -15.29 -53.12 34.72
CA ASN A 7 -16.03 -52.01 34.08
C ASN A 7 -15.02 -51.03 33.51
N ILE A 8 -14.91 -50.97 32.19
CA ILE A 8 -14.25 -49.86 31.51
C ILE A 8 -15.24 -48.69 31.57
N GLU A 9 -15.01 -47.77 32.51
CA GLU A 9 -15.69 -46.48 32.50
C GLU A 9 -15.51 -45.83 31.10
N LYS A 10 -16.62 -45.50 30.47
CA LYS A 10 -16.65 -44.64 29.28
C LYS A 10 -16.11 -43.29 29.70
N LYS A 11 -14.79 -43.12 29.61
CA LYS A 11 -14.14 -41.81 29.73
C LYS A 11 -14.74 -40.90 28.68
N ASP A 12 -15.24 -39.77 29.10
CA ASP A 12 -15.86 -38.69 28.35
C ASP A 12 -15.20 -38.51 26.97
N MET A 13 -15.91 -38.85 25.93
CA MET A 13 -15.57 -38.34 24.58
C MET A 13 -15.74 -36.83 24.66
N PRO A 14 -14.74 -36.07 24.29
CA PRO A 14 -14.92 -34.63 24.18
C PRO A 14 -16.12 -34.35 23.31
N ALA A 15 -16.93 -33.38 23.71
CA ALA A 15 -18.05 -32.91 22.91
C ALA A 15 -17.55 -32.65 21.47
N PRO A 16 -18.36 -32.92 20.41
CA PRO A 16 -17.95 -32.62 19.05
C PRO A 16 -17.53 -31.18 19.01
N ALA A 17 -16.32 -30.95 18.52
CA ALA A 17 -15.77 -29.62 18.38
C ALA A 17 -16.76 -28.75 17.57
N GLU A 18 -17.04 -27.54 18.02
CA GLU A 18 -17.83 -26.59 17.23
C GLU A 18 -17.25 -26.48 15.83
N PRO A 19 -18.09 -26.35 14.78
CA PRO A 19 -17.61 -26.17 13.43
C PRO A 19 -16.63 -25.00 13.36
N LEU A 20 -15.46 -25.24 12.76
CA LEU A 20 -14.47 -24.19 12.54
C LEU A 20 -15.08 -23.08 11.68
N ASP A 21 -14.95 -21.83 12.09
CA ASP A 21 -15.24 -20.69 11.23
C ASP A 21 -14.19 -20.64 10.11
N LEU A 22 -14.64 -20.88 8.87
CA LEU A 22 -13.79 -20.90 7.68
C LEU A 22 -13.69 -19.53 6.97
N GLN A 23 -14.34 -18.49 7.53
CA GLN A 23 -14.21 -17.15 6.99
C GLN A 23 -12.89 -16.50 7.46
N PRO A 24 -12.24 -15.68 6.63
CA PRO A 24 -11.10 -14.91 7.08
C PRO A 24 -11.50 -13.96 8.22
N PRO A 25 -10.57 -13.58 9.10
CA PRO A 25 -10.84 -12.61 10.16
C PRO A 25 -11.49 -11.34 9.60
N ARG A 26 -12.51 -10.81 10.29
CA ARG A 26 -13.28 -9.65 9.82
C ARG A 26 -12.38 -8.47 9.47
N GLY A 27 -12.50 -7.99 8.22
CA GLY A 27 -11.73 -6.85 7.70
C GLY A 27 -10.44 -7.26 6.99
N THR A 28 -10.20 -8.56 6.82
CA THR A 28 -9.14 -9.12 6.00
C THR A 28 -9.70 -9.73 4.72
N ARG A 29 -8.83 -10.09 3.77
CA ARG A 29 -9.22 -10.62 2.46
C ARG A 29 -8.48 -11.91 2.14
N ASP A 30 -9.20 -12.87 1.56
CA ASP A 30 -8.59 -13.89 0.73
C ASP A 30 -8.36 -13.32 -0.68
N PHE A 31 -7.28 -13.72 -1.32
CA PHE A 31 -6.98 -13.35 -2.69
C PHE A 31 -7.02 -14.59 -3.56
N TYR A 32 -8.11 -14.82 -4.25
CA TYR A 32 -8.22 -15.88 -5.25
C TYR A 32 -7.38 -15.56 -6.49
N PRO A 33 -7.18 -16.52 -7.41
CA PRO A 33 -6.28 -16.32 -8.55
C PRO A 33 -6.57 -15.06 -9.38
N ASP A 34 -7.83 -14.68 -9.55
CA ASP A 34 -8.22 -13.47 -10.29
C ASP A 34 -7.83 -12.20 -9.54
N ASP A 35 -8.08 -12.17 -8.22
CA ASP A 35 -7.70 -11.06 -7.34
C ASP A 35 -6.17 -10.92 -7.29
N MET A 36 -5.47 -12.08 -7.24
CA MET A 36 -4.00 -12.10 -7.27
C MET A 36 -3.43 -11.54 -8.56
N ARG A 37 -4.06 -11.80 -9.72
CA ARG A 37 -3.61 -11.22 -10.99
C ARG A 37 -3.76 -9.69 -10.98
N ARG A 38 -4.91 -9.17 -10.53
CA ARG A 38 -5.15 -7.72 -10.39
C ARG A 38 -4.12 -7.09 -9.44
N ARG A 39 -3.93 -7.70 -8.26
CA ARG A 39 -2.95 -7.22 -7.28
C ARG A 39 -1.53 -7.22 -7.83
N ASN A 40 -1.10 -8.31 -8.46
CA ASN A 40 0.26 -8.43 -8.99
C ASN A 40 0.50 -7.46 -10.16
N TRP A 41 -0.52 -7.19 -10.98
CA TRP A 41 -0.45 -6.17 -12.02
C TRP A 41 -0.21 -4.78 -11.40
N LEU A 42 -1.00 -4.38 -10.41
CA LEU A 42 -0.83 -3.10 -9.71
C LEU A 42 0.54 -3.00 -9.04
N PHE A 43 0.97 -4.04 -8.33
CA PHE A 43 2.28 -4.08 -7.67
C PHE A 43 3.45 -4.11 -8.66
N GLY A 44 3.23 -4.66 -9.85
CA GLY A 44 4.17 -4.56 -10.96
C GLY A 44 4.40 -3.11 -11.38
N LEU A 45 3.33 -2.33 -11.53
CA LEU A 45 3.42 -0.90 -11.85
C LEU A 45 4.11 -0.09 -10.75
N PHE A 46 3.84 -0.40 -9.46
CA PHE A 46 4.54 0.23 -8.34
C PHE A 46 6.05 0.00 -8.39
N ARG A 47 6.48 -1.26 -8.59
CA ARG A 47 7.90 -1.63 -8.69
C ARG A 47 8.57 -1.01 -9.91
N GLU A 48 7.91 -1.07 -11.05
CA GLU A 48 8.44 -0.50 -12.29
C GLU A 48 8.60 1.03 -12.18
N THR A 49 7.62 1.71 -11.60
CA THR A 49 7.71 3.15 -11.37
C THR A 49 8.84 3.47 -10.40
N ALA A 50 8.92 2.79 -9.25
CA ALA A 50 10.01 3.02 -8.30
C ALA A 50 11.39 2.81 -8.95
N ALA A 51 11.56 1.75 -9.75
CA ALA A 51 12.80 1.48 -10.47
C ALA A 51 13.15 2.59 -11.48
N ARG A 52 12.15 3.14 -12.21
CA ARG A 52 12.37 4.27 -13.14
C ARG A 52 12.84 5.53 -12.40
N PHE A 53 12.46 5.72 -11.15
CA PHE A 53 12.91 6.82 -10.29
C PHE A 53 14.20 6.50 -9.52
N GLY A 54 14.84 5.35 -9.79
CA GLY A 54 16.13 4.96 -9.19
C GLY A 54 16.03 4.51 -7.74
N PHE A 55 14.86 3.99 -7.30
CA PHE A 55 14.65 3.45 -5.97
C PHE A 55 14.96 1.96 -5.92
N GLU A 56 15.49 1.50 -4.79
CA GLU A 56 15.79 0.10 -4.50
C GLU A 56 14.73 -0.50 -3.58
N GLU A 57 14.29 -1.74 -3.89
CA GLU A 57 13.28 -2.45 -3.08
C GLU A 57 13.90 -2.96 -1.78
N VAL A 58 13.24 -2.68 -0.66
CA VAL A 58 13.59 -3.19 0.67
C VAL A 58 12.35 -3.75 1.37
N ASP A 59 12.55 -4.59 2.37
CA ASP A 59 11.48 -5.05 3.27
C ASP A 59 12.01 -5.19 4.69
N ALA A 60 11.10 -5.25 5.65
CA ALA A 60 11.34 -5.48 7.06
C ALA A 60 10.38 -6.55 7.59
N PRO A 61 10.65 -7.17 8.76
CA PRO A 61 9.72 -8.10 9.38
C PRO A 61 8.32 -7.52 9.55
N MET A 62 7.29 -8.34 9.29
CA MET A 62 5.90 -7.97 9.56
C MET A 62 5.65 -7.81 11.07
N VAL A 63 6.31 -8.64 11.87
CA VAL A 63 6.26 -8.59 13.34
C VAL A 63 7.47 -7.81 13.84
N GLU A 64 7.22 -6.74 14.57
CA GLU A 64 8.23 -5.85 15.15
C GLU A 64 8.01 -5.69 16.66
N HIS A 65 8.95 -5.08 17.37
CA HIS A 65 8.71 -4.63 18.73
C HIS A 65 7.62 -3.56 18.74
N ALA A 66 6.60 -3.73 19.59
CA ALA A 66 5.48 -2.78 19.69
C ALA A 66 5.95 -1.36 20.01
N GLU A 67 7.03 -1.21 20.79
CA GLU A 67 7.64 0.06 21.15
C GLU A 67 8.05 0.90 19.93
N LEU A 68 8.43 0.26 18.82
CA LEU A 68 8.79 0.97 17.59
C LEU A 68 7.65 1.85 17.08
N PHE A 69 6.41 1.41 17.29
CA PHE A 69 5.21 2.11 16.84
C PHE A 69 4.55 2.95 17.93
N THR A 70 4.81 2.67 19.21
CA THR A 70 4.18 3.38 20.33
C THR A 70 5.03 4.54 20.87
N ARG A 71 6.35 4.52 20.63
CA ARG A 71 7.25 5.59 21.05
C ARG A 71 6.98 6.87 20.29
N LYS A 72 6.19 7.77 20.86
CA LYS A 72 5.71 9.03 20.25
C LYS A 72 4.72 8.84 19.07
N ALA A 73 4.06 7.70 18.98
CA ALA A 73 2.86 7.59 18.14
C ALA A 73 1.71 8.36 18.80
N GLY A 74 0.84 8.96 17.98
CA GLY A 74 -0.41 9.49 18.50
C GLY A 74 -1.27 8.36 19.10
N GLU A 75 -2.12 8.66 20.06
CA GLU A 75 -2.98 7.69 20.77
C GLU A 75 -3.78 6.81 19.80
N GLU A 76 -4.17 7.36 18.66
CA GLU A 76 -4.95 6.64 17.64
C GLU A 76 -4.24 5.38 17.14
N ILE A 77 -2.95 5.45 16.84
CA ILE A 77 -2.18 4.28 16.34
C ILE A 77 -2.08 3.21 17.43
N VAL A 78 -1.91 3.61 18.69
CA VAL A 78 -1.81 2.67 19.82
C VAL A 78 -3.09 1.83 19.93
N HIS A 79 -4.26 2.45 19.79
CA HIS A 79 -5.56 1.76 19.82
C HIS A 79 -5.84 0.88 18.58
N GLN A 80 -5.18 1.16 17.46
CA GLN A 80 -5.36 0.42 16.21
C GLN A 80 -4.31 -0.69 16.01
N LEU A 81 -3.36 -0.82 16.94
CA LEU A 81 -2.25 -1.75 16.82
C LEU A 81 -2.69 -3.19 17.11
N TYR A 82 -2.42 -4.11 16.20
CA TYR A 82 -2.46 -5.54 16.49
C TYR A 82 -1.19 -5.92 17.26
N HIS A 83 -1.30 -6.14 18.55
CA HIS A 83 -0.17 -6.45 19.41
C HIS A 83 -0.43 -7.66 20.33
N PHE A 84 0.63 -8.31 20.77
CA PHE A 84 0.59 -9.48 21.63
C PHE A 84 1.90 -9.61 22.42
N VAL A 85 1.84 -10.39 23.51
CA VAL A 85 3.05 -10.71 24.28
C VAL A 85 3.41 -12.17 24.02
N LEU A 86 4.66 -12.42 23.61
CA LEU A 86 5.20 -13.75 23.38
C LEU A 86 6.59 -13.85 24.03
N HIS A 87 6.77 -14.81 24.96
CA HIS A 87 8.02 -14.98 25.70
C HIS A 87 8.54 -13.67 26.32
N ASP A 88 7.68 -12.96 27.03
CA ASP A 88 7.94 -11.66 27.69
C ASP A 88 8.34 -10.52 26.72
N ARG A 89 8.13 -10.70 25.42
CA ARG A 89 8.35 -9.67 24.40
C ARG A 89 7.02 -9.10 23.95
N HIS A 90 6.88 -7.78 24.04
CA HIS A 90 5.73 -7.07 23.49
C HIS A 90 5.96 -6.82 22.00
N LEU A 91 5.20 -7.51 21.15
CA LEU A 91 5.32 -7.52 19.70
C LEU A 91 4.05 -6.95 19.07
N ALA A 92 4.15 -6.48 17.84
CA ALA A 92 3.03 -5.99 17.07
C ALA A 92 3.17 -6.34 15.59
N LEU A 93 2.04 -6.49 14.90
CA LEU A 93 2.01 -6.43 13.44
C LEU A 93 2.19 -4.97 13.03
N ARG A 94 3.09 -4.72 12.07
CA ARG A 94 3.37 -3.35 11.60
C ARG A 94 2.10 -2.66 11.09
N PRO A 95 1.73 -1.48 11.63
CA PRO A 95 0.61 -0.68 11.14
C PRO A 95 0.98 0.18 9.94
N GLU A 96 2.27 0.42 9.75
CA GLU A 96 2.92 1.18 8.68
C GLU A 96 4.39 0.78 8.56
N MET A 97 5.03 1.16 7.46
CA MET A 97 6.42 0.75 7.19
C MET A 97 7.47 1.75 7.66
N THR A 98 7.15 3.05 7.71
CA THR A 98 8.12 4.13 7.93
C THR A 98 8.96 3.98 9.20
N PRO A 99 8.42 3.59 10.38
CA PRO A 99 9.26 3.34 11.57
C PRO A 99 10.22 2.17 11.40
N SER A 100 9.83 1.11 10.68
CA SER A 100 10.73 -0.02 10.37
C SER A 100 11.86 0.40 9.43
N LEU A 101 11.59 1.25 8.43
CA LEU A 101 12.63 1.84 7.57
C LEU A 101 13.60 2.70 8.38
N ALA A 102 13.08 3.56 9.28
CA ALA A 102 13.92 4.36 10.16
C ALA A 102 14.86 3.48 11.01
N ARG A 103 14.34 2.38 11.60
CA ARG A 103 15.16 1.41 12.34
C ARG A 103 16.27 0.80 11.46
N MET A 104 15.94 0.46 10.21
CA MET A 104 16.93 -0.11 9.26
C MET A 104 18.01 0.91 8.89
N VAL A 105 17.63 2.16 8.66
CA VAL A 105 18.57 3.26 8.39
C VAL A 105 19.47 3.48 9.60
N ILE A 106 18.92 3.62 10.81
CA ILE A 106 19.67 3.80 12.05
C ILE A 106 20.71 2.68 12.24
N ALA A 107 20.30 1.42 12.01
CA ALA A 107 21.16 0.26 12.21
C ALA A 107 22.43 0.26 11.31
N ARG A 108 22.39 0.95 10.16
CA ARG A 108 23.48 1.00 9.19
C ARG A 108 23.93 2.41 8.81
N GLN A 109 23.46 3.44 9.51
CA GLN A 109 23.66 4.85 9.17
C GLN A 109 25.13 5.21 8.90
N GLY A 110 26.06 4.63 9.64
CA GLY A 110 27.51 4.90 9.49
C GLY A 110 28.16 4.25 8.26
N ALA A 111 27.47 3.31 7.59
CA ALA A 111 27.98 2.58 6.43
C ALA A 111 27.24 2.92 5.12
N MET A 112 26.17 3.71 5.19
CA MET A 112 25.34 4.07 4.04
C MET A 112 25.80 5.38 3.40
N ARG A 113 25.62 5.46 2.09
CA ARG A 113 25.78 6.72 1.34
C ARG A 113 24.43 7.38 1.18
N PHE A 114 24.31 8.64 1.55
CA PHE A 114 23.13 9.46 1.38
C PHE A 114 23.23 10.29 0.08
N PRO A 115 22.08 10.65 -0.57
CA PRO A 115 20.73 10.25 -0.20
C PRO A 115 20.42 8.80 -0.52
N ILE A 116 19.61 8.14 0.34
CA ILE A 116 19.09 6.79 0.13
C ILE A 116 17.70 6.91 -0.49
N ARG A 117 17.40 6.10 -1.51
CA ARG A 117 16.12 6.01 -2.20
C ARG A 117 15.59 4.58 -2.07
N TRP A 118 14.68 4.36 -1.14
CA TRP A 118 14.10 3.05 -0.89
C TRP A 118 12.61 3.02 -1.17
N PHE A 119 12.13 1.88 -1.64
CA PHE A 119 10.70 1.62 -1.73
C PHE A 119 10.34 0.24 -1.18
N THR A 120 9.06 0.07 -0.82
CA THR A 120 8.49 -1.22 -0.42
C THR A 120 7.09 -1.38 -0.96
N VAL A 121 6.65 -2.64 -1.16
CA VAL A 121 5.24 -2.98 -1.39
C VAL A 121 4.84 -4.01 -0.34
N THR A 122 4.33 -3.56 0.80
CA THR A 122 4.21 -4.38 2.00
C THR A 122 2.80 -4.38 2.59
N GLN A 123 2.46 -5.48 3.26
CA GLN A 123 1.21 -5.60 4.00
C GLN A 123 1.34 -4.95 5.38
N ASN A 124 0.34 -4.14 5.74
CA ASN A 124 0.21 -3.45 7.01
C ASN A 124 -1.13 -3.78 7.68
N TRP A 125 -1.21 -3.64 9.02
CA TRP A 125 -2.34 -4.08 9.82
C TRP A 125 -2.79 -2.99 10.78
N ARG A 126 -4.07 -2.56 10.66
CA ARG A 126 -4.67 -1.57 11.57
C ARG A 126 -6.06 -2.00 11.97
N TYR A 127 -6.33 -2.10 13.26
CA TYR A 127 -7.66 -2.41 13.78
C TYR A 127 -8.57 -1.18 13.70
N GLU A 128 -9.06 -0.91 12.52
CA GLU A 128 -9.89 0.25 12.24
C GLU A 128 -11.34 -0.14 11.89
N ARG A 129 -12.25 0.87 11.96
CA ARG A 129 -13.60 0.71 11.44
C ARG A 129 -13.54 0.54 9.93
N MET A 130 -14.14 -0.54 9.44
CA MET A 130 -14.21 -0.84 8.01
C MET A 130 -15.15 0.13 7.29
N THR A 131 -14.71 0.63 6.17
CA THR A 131 -15.50 1.41 5.21
C THR A 131 -15.05 1.04 3.80
N ARG A 132 -15.68 1.59 2.76
CA ARG A 132 -15.21 1.43 1.38
C ARG A 132 -13.74 1.90 1.27
N GLY A 133 -12.88 1.08 0.70
CA GLY A 133 -11.43 1.35 0.62
C GLY A 133 -10.66 1.30 1.96
N ARG A 134 -11.29 0.92 3.09
CA ARG A 134 -10.62 0.78 4.40
C ARG A 134 -10.81 -0.62 4.97
N ARG A 135 -9.72 -1.31 5.13
CA ARG A 135 -9.66 -2.67 5.66
C ARG A 135 -8.70 -2.74 6.85
N ARG A 136 -8.75 -3.82 7.60
CA ARG A 136 -7.85 -4.05 8.74
C ARG A 136 -6.49 -4.57 8.32
N GLU A 137 -6.38 -5.16 7.13
CA GLU A 137 -5.14 -5.41 6.43
C GLU A 137 -5.18 -4.67 5.08
N HIS A 138 -4.07 -4.10 4.67
CA HIS A 138 -3.92 -3.42 3.40
C HIS A 138 -2.47 -3.51 2.94
N TYR A 139 -2.29 -3.48 1.63
CA TYR A 139 -0.96 -3.33 1.07
C TYR A 139 -0.68 -1.85 0.80
N GLN A 140 0.56 -1.49 0.97
CA GLN A 140 1.00 -0.12 0.79
C GLN A 140 2.29 -0.10 -0.02
N TRP A 141 2.31 0.70 -1.08
CA TRP A 141 3.53 1.09 -1.74
C TRP A 141 4.09 2.32 -1.03
N ASN A 142 5.26 2.18 -0.45
CA ASN A 142 5.99 3.26 0.18
C ASN A 142 7.20 3.61 -0.69
N MET A 143 7.48 4.90 -0.84
CA MET A 143 8.74 5.42 -1.36
C MET A 143 9.27 6.45 -0.37
N ASP A 144 10.54 6.32 -0.01
CA ASP A 144 11.18 7.13 1.03
C ASP A 144 12.57 7.58 0.54
N ILE A 145 12.85 8.88 0.70
CA ILE A 145 14.17 9.48 0.46
C ILE A 145 14.75 9.90 1.81
N TRP A 146 15.93 9.40 2.13
CA TRP A 146 16.65 9.70 3.38
C TRP A 146 17.93 10.44 3.07
N GLY A 147 18.18 11.55 3.79
CA GLY A 147 19.42 12.32 3.68
C GLY A 147 19.37 13.49 2.70
N GLU A 148 18.18 13.82 2.13
CA GLU A 148 17.99 15.01 1.30
C GLU A 148 17.17 16.06 2.07
N PRO A 149 17.78 17.20 2.45
CA PRO A 149 17.08 18.24 3.20
C PRO A 149 16.23 19.15 2.30
N GLY A 150 16.49 19.21 1.00
CA GLY A 150 15.80 20.07 0.05
C GLY A 150 14.45 19.53 -0.37
N VAL A 151 13.59 20.41 -0.87
CA VAL A 151 12.22 20.09 -1.35
C VAL A 151 12.22 19.37 -2.70
N GLU A 152 13.38 19.18 -3.30
CA GLU A 152 13.57 18.34 -4.48
C GLU A 152 13.11 16.91 -4.24
N ALA A 153 13.27 16.42 -3.01
CA ALA A 153 12.82 15.09 -2.62
C ALA A 153 11.29 14.97 -2.63
N GLU A 154 10.56 15.98 -2.15
CA GLU A 154 9.11 16.04 -2.24
C GLU A 154 8.63 16.08 -3.69
N ALA A 155 9.24 16.91 -4.52
CA ALA A 155 8.89 17.02 -5.94
C ALA A 155 9.05 15.70 -6.68
N GLU A 156 10.15 14.98 -6.43
CA GLU A 156 10.45 13.66 -6.98
C GLU A 156 9.37 12.63 -6.57
N LEU A 157 9.03 12.57 -5.28
CA LEU A 157 8.02 11.65 -4.76
C LEU A 157 6.62 11.94 -5.29
N LEU A 158 6.22 13.21 -5.38
CA LEU A 158 4.94 13.62 -5.95
C LEU A 158 4.86 13.26 -7.44
N SER A 159 5.95 13.45 -8.19
CA SER A 159 6.05 13.04 -9.58
C SER A 159 5.92 11.52 -9.75
N ALA A 160 6.49 10.71 -8.84
CA ALA A 160 6.35 9.26 -8.85
C ALA A 160 4.90 8.81 -8.64
N ILE A 161 4.15 9.48 -7.75
CA ILE A 161 2.71 9.20 -7.57
C ILE A 161 1.95 9.43 -8.87
N PHE A 162 2.15 10.58 -9.55
CA PHE A 162 1.49 10.85 -10.82
C PHE A 162 1.91 9.89 -11.93
N SER A 163 3.17 9.44 -11.95
CA SER A 163 3.64 8.42 -12.88
C SER A 163 2.87 7.10 -12.77
N VAL A 164 2.54 6.67 -11.55
CA VAL A 164 1.68 5.49 -11.34
C VAL A 164 0.23 5.77 -11.77
N LEU A 165 -0.31 6.94 -11.43
CA LEU A 165 -1.68 7.30 -11.82
C LEU A 165 -1.84 7.32 -13.36
N ASP A 166 -0.84 7.81 -14.07
CA ASP A 166 -0.79 7.76 -15.53
C ASP A 166 -0.65 6.31 -16.04
N ALA A 167 0.19 5.50 -15.41
CA ALA A 167 0.44 4.11 -15.81
C ALA A 167 -0.80 3.21 -15.62
N VAL A 168 -1.66 3.49 -14.63
CA VAL A 168 -2.95 2.79 -14.48
C VAL A 168 -4.03 3.34 -15.41
N GLY A 169 -3.75 4.38 -16.19
CA GLY A 169 -4.67 4.96 -17.18
C GLY A 169 -5.65 5.99 -16.62
N LEU A 170 -5.42 6.51 -15.42
CA LEU A 170 -6.24 7.59 -14.84
C LEU A 170 -5.99 8.92 -15.57
N ALA A 171 -7.06 9.53 -16.05
CA ALA A 171 -6.98 10.84 -16.69
C ALA A 171 -6.52 11.91 -15.68
N ARG A 172 -5.72 12.88 -16.15
CA ARG A 172 -5.34 14.05 -15.36
C ARG A 172 -6.58 14.77 -14.84
N GLY A 173 -6.52 15.28 -13.60
CA GLY A 173 -7.66 15.91 -12.90
C GLY A 173 -8.54 14.93 -12.12
N LYS A 174 -8.47 13.62 -12.34
CA LYS A 174 -9.21 12.62 -11.55
C LYS A 174 -8.70 12.45 -10.11
N VAL A 175 -7.43 12.74 -9.89
CA VAL A 175 -6.79 12.74 -8.57
C VAL A 175 -6.13 14.08 -8.35
N LYS A 176 -6.32 14.68 -7.19
CA LYS A 176 -5.63 15.87 -6.72
C LYS A 176 -4.82 15.53 -5.47
N ILE A 177 -3.61 16.10 -5.38
CA ILE A 177 -2.77 15.97 -4.19
C ILE A 177 -2.78 17.29 -3.45
N ARG A 178 -3.57 17.40 -2.37
CA ARG A 178 -3.55 18.57 -1.49
C ARG A 178 -2.24 18.61 -0.71
N LEU A 179 -1.62 19.77 -0.63
CA LEU A 179 -0.30 19.96 -0.04
C LEU A 179 -0.27 21.13 0.92
N ASN A 180 0.44 20.97 2.03
CA ASN A 180 0.73 22.00 3.03
C ASN A 180 2.13 21.81 3.63
N SER A 181 2.49 22.63 4.60
CA SER A 181 3.69 22.49 5.41
C SER A 181 3.38 22.68 6.90
N ARG A 182 3.68 21.67 7.72
CA ARG A 182 3.62 21.81 9.18
C ARG A 182 4.59 22.86 9.71
N ALA A 183 5.76 23.00 9.07
CA ALA A 183 6.72 24.05 9.43
C ALA A 183 6.12 25.43 9.21
N LEU A 184 5.40 25.66 8.09
CA LEU A 184 4.72 26.92 7.84
C LEU A 184 3.63 27.19 8.89
N LEU A 185 2.82 26.17 9.21
CA LEU A 185 1.80 26.26 10.25
C LEU A 185 2.42 26.59 11.61
N GLU A 186 3.50 25.92 12.00
CA GLU A 186 4.21 26.17 13.25
C GLU A 186 4.80 27.59 13.29
N GLU A 187 5.50 28.02 12.23
CA GLU A 187 6.07 29.36 12.13
C GLU A 187 4.99 30.44 12.26
N SER A 188 3.86 30.27 11.57
CA SER A 188 2.74 31.22 11.60
C SER A 188 2.07 31.34 12.96
N LEU A 189 2.03 30.25 13.73
CA LEU A 189 1.43 30.26 15.08
C LEU A 189 2.40 30.62 16.21
N ARG A 190 3.71 30.59 15.97
CA ARG A 190 4.76 30.77 16.98
C ARG A 190 4.72 32.13 17.64
N GLY A 191 4.38 33.20 16.93
CA GLY A 191 4.28 34.56 17.44
C GLY A 191 2.96 34.90 18.17
N GLY A 192 1.98 33.97 18.11
CA GLY A 192 0.63 34.16 18.67
C GLY A 192 0.20 32.93 19.51
N VAL A 193 -0.63 32.09 18.93
CA VAL A 193 -1.26 30.94 19.62
C VAL A 193 -0.27 30.03 20.34
N LEU A 194 0.91 29.80 19.78
CA LEU A 194 1.95 28.94 20.37
C LEU A 194 3.02 29.68 21.16
N ALA A 195 2.93 31.01 21.31
CA ALA A 195 3.97 31.79 21.98
C ALA A 195 4.25 31.34 23.42
N THR A 196 3.22 30.92 24.14
CA THR A 196 3.29 30.48 25.55
C THR A 196 3.17 28.97 25.73
N ARG A 197 2.91 28.21 24.67
CA ARG A 197 2.64 26.74 24.70
C ARG A 197 3.13 26.03 23.43
N PRO A 198 4.43 26.13 23.10
CA PRO A 198 4.95 25.52 21.86
C PRO A 198 4.77 24.01 21.82
N GLU A 199 4.69 23.34 22.98
CA GLU A 199 4.45 21.91 23.14
C GLU A 199 3.05 21.48 22.66
N ALA A 200 2.07 22.37 22.60
CA ALA A 200 0.71 22.08 22.15
C ALA A 200 0.61 21.86 20.63
N PHE A 201 1.64 22.18 19.85
CA PHE A 201 1.59 22.09 18.39
C PHE A 201 1.24 20.69 17.87
N ALA A 202 1.83 19.64 18.45
CA ALA A 202 1.53 18.27 18.04
C ALA A 202 0.06 17.90 18.29
N ALA A 203 -0.48 18.28 19.47
CA ALA A 203 -1.89 18.07 19.80
C ALA A 203 -2.82 18.90 18.91
N LEU A 204 -2.46 20.14 18.62
CA LEU A 204 -3.18 21.00 17.67
C LEU A 204 -3.29 20.32 16.30
N CYS A 205 -2.21 19.78 15.75
CA CYS A 205 -2.23 19.07 14.48
C CYS A 205 -3.17 17.85 14.51
N VAL A 206 -3.21 17.09 15.61
CA VAL A 206 -4.13 15.93 15.77
C VAL A 206 -5.59 16.38 15.77
N VAL A 207 -5.91 17.53 16.36
CA VAL A 207 -7.27 18.07 16.34
C VAL A 207 -7.64 18.57 14.94
N ILE A 208 -6.74 19.32 14.30
CA ILE A 208 -6.95 19.85 12.93
C ILE A 208 -7.15 18.73 11.90
N ASP A 209 -6.44 17.61 12.00
CA ASP A 209 -6.61 16.44 11.10
C ASP A 209 -8.04 15.90 11.08
N LYS A 210 -8.85 16.26 12.05
CA LYS A 210 -10.27 15.88 12.11
C LYS A 210 -11.19 16.87 11.36
N LEU A 211 -10.69 18.02 10.90
CA LEU A 211 -11.49 19.11 10.36
C LEU A 211 -12.41 18.65 9.22
N ASP A 212 -11.88 17.94 8.24
CA ASP A 212 -12.67 17.39 7.11
C ASP A 212 -13.68 16.30 7.54
N LYS A 213 -13.51 15.71 8.73
CA LYS A 213 -14.34 14.60 9.23
C LYS A 213 -15.50 15.05 10.11
N ILE A 214 -15.26 16.05 10.97
CA ILE A 214 -16.22 16.47 12.00
C ILE A 214 -16.66 17.92 11.87
N GLY A 215 -16.06 18.70 10.96
CA GLY A 215 -16.40 20.10 10.69
C GLY A 215 -15.75 21.11 11.66
N ALA A 216 -15.83 22.40 11.28
CA ALA A 216 -15.14 23.49 11.98
C ALA A 216 -15.68 23.72 13.41
N GLU A 217 -17.00 23.58 13.61
CA GLU A 217 -17.63 23.79 14.93
C GLU A 217 -17.10 22.79 15.97
N ALA A 218 -17.13 21.50 15.64
CA ALA A 218 -16.63 20.45 16.53
C ALA A 218 -15.10 20.54 16.74
N VAL A 219 -14.33 20.98 15.73
CA VAL A 219 -12.90 21.24 15.88
C VAL A 219 -12.66 22.41 16.83
N THR A 220 -13.44 23.50 16.73
CA THR A 220 -13.36 24.65 17.65
C THR A 220 -13.61 24.22 19.09
N GLU A 221 -14.64 23.40 19.33
CA GLU A 221 -14.92 22.86 20.68
C GLU A 221 -13.71 22.08 21.22
N LEU A 222 -13.10 21.20 20.41
CA LEU A 222 -11.93 20.43 20.82
C LEU A 222 -10.68 21.31 21.05
N LEU A 223 -10.50 22.36 20.25
CA LEU A 223 -9.39 23.33 20.43
C LEU A 223 -9.55 24.15 21.70
N CYS A 224 -10.80 24.52 22.05
CA CYS A 224 -11.11 25.35 23.22
C CYS A 224 -11.34 24.54 24.51
N ASP A 225 -11.36 23.21 24.46
CA ASP A 225 -11.56 22.40 25.66
C ASP A 225 -10.46 22.64 26.69
N PRO A 226 -10.78 23.23 27.87
CA PRO A 226 -9.78 23.51 28.89
C PRO A 226 -9.18 22.26 29.54
N ALA A 227 -9.83 21.10 29.43
CA ALA A 227 -9.32 19.79 29.84
C ALA A 227 -8.55 19.10 28.71
N GLY A 228 -8.59 19.65 27.50
CA GLY A 228 -7.93 19.13 26.31
C GLY A 228 -6.44 19.45 26.25
N ALA A 229 -5.73 18.79 25.37
CA ALA A 229 -4.28 18.98 25.20
C ALA A 229 -3.88 20.32 24.55
N VAL A 230 -4.83 21.10 24.02
CA VAL A 230 -4.58 22.36 23.31
C VAL A 230 -5.03 23.57 24.13
N GLY A 231 -6.29 23.65 24.56
CA GLY A 231 -6.83 24.65 25.48
C GLY A 231 -6.75 26.09 24.97
N LEU A 232 -7.18 26.38 23.74
CA LEU A 232 -7.20 27.70 23.13
C LEU A 232 -8.35 28.55 23.66
N SER A 233 -8.19 29.87 23.66
CA SER A 233 -9.31 30.81 23.74
C SER A 233 -10.11 30.78 22.41
N ALA A 234 -11.36 31.25 22.44
CA ALA A 234 -12.21 31.32 21.25
C ALA A 234 -11.57 32.17 20.13
N GLY A 235 -10.93 33.29 20.45
CA GLY A 235 -10.24 34.13 19.46
C GLY A 235 -9.00 33.47 18.85
N GLU A 236 -8.24 32.69 19.66
CA GLU A 236 -7.11 31.91 19.14
C GLU A 236 -7.59 30.79 18.20
N ALA A 237 -8.67 30.07 18.54
CA ALA A 237 -9.25 29.05 17.69
C ALA A 237 -9.78 29.62 16.37
N GLU A 238 -10.43 30.79 16.40
CA GLU A 238 -10.88 31.51 15.21
C GLU A 238 -9.69 31.86 14.30
N SER A 239 -8.60 32.41 14.86
CA SER A 239 -7.38 32.73 14.10
C SER A 239 -6.73 31.49 13.46
N VAL A 240 -6.74 30.34 14.14
CA VAL A 240 -6.28 29.08 13.59
C VAL A 240 -7.16 28.67 12.41
N LEU A 241 -8.48 28.71 12.55
CA LEU A 241 -9.41 28.34 11.48
C LEU A 241 -9.31 29.27 10.27
N GLU A 242 -9.12 30.58 10.49
CA GLU A 242 -8.90 31.53 9.39
C GLU A 242 -7.64 31.18 8.59
N MET A 243 -6.54 30.85 9.26
CA MET A 243 -5.32 30.43 8.60
C MET A 243 -5.51 29.12 7.84
N LEU A 244 -6.24 28.13 8.39
CA LEU A 244 -6.54 26.84 7.75
C LEU A 244 -7.48 26.99 6.54
N ALA A 245 -8.15 28.12 6.38
CA ALA A 245 -8.98 28.42 5.21
C ALA A 245 -8.16 28.82 3.97
N ALA A 246 -6.85 29.09 4.11
CA ALA A 246 -6.00 29.45 2.98
C ALA A 246 -5.90 28.31 1.93
N ARG A 247 -6.09 28.68 0.66
CA ARG A 247 -6.07 27.76 -0.50
C ARG A 247 -5.01 28.13 -1.53
N SER A 248 -4.18 29.12 -1.24
CA SER A 248 -3.03 29.53 -2.04
C SER A 248 -1.86 29.96 -1.16
N LEU A 249 -0.64 29.94 -1.72
CA LEU A 249 0.54 30.42 -0.99
C LEU A 249 0.47 31.92 -0.69
N ASP A 250 -0.20 32.73 -1.53
CA ASP A 250 -0.36 34.15 -1.29
C ASP A 250 -1.33 34.42 -0.14
N GLU A 251 -2.37 33.61 0.01
CA GLU A 251 -3.24 33.67 1.19
C GLU A 251 -2.50 33.24 2.46
N ALA A 252 -1.74 32.14 2.41
CA ALA A 252 -0.96 31.65 3.53
C ALA A 252 0.17 32.63 3.94
N ALA A 253 0.75 33.36 2.99
CA ALA A 253 1.78 34.36 3.25
C ALA A 253 1.31 35.50 4.17
N ARG A 254 0.01 35.76 4.27
CA ARG A 254 -0.55 36.78 5.19
C ARG A 254 -0.36 36.43 6.66
N PHE A 255 -0.20 35.15 6.96
CA PHE A 255 0.00 34.65 8.32
C PHE A 255 1.46 34.30 8.61
N ALA A 256 2.34 34.33 7.59
CA ALA A 256 3.74 34.01 7.73
C ALA A 256 4.62 35.25 7.94
N ALA A 257 5.75 35.06 8.60
CA ALA A 257 6.77 36.09 8.63
C ALA A 257 7.36 36.36 7.25
N ALA A 258 7.82 37.58 6.97
CA ALA A 258 8.36 37.92 5.64
C ALA A 258 9.59 37.09 5.23
N ASP A 259 10.32 36.57 6.21
CA ASP A 259 11.50 35.75 6.08
C ASP A 259 11.21 34.25 6.36
N SER A 260 9.95 33.85 6.35
CA SER A 260 9.54 32.45 6.58
C SER A 260 10.27 31.49 5.64
N ARG A 261 11.09 30.61 6.23
CA ARG A 261 11.82 29.60 5.48
C ARG A 261 10.86 28.57 4.89
N ALA A 262 9.84 28.17 5.64
CA ALA A 262 8.84 27.21 5.18
C ALA A 262 8.04 27.73 3.97
N LEU A 263 7.73 29.04 3.91
CA LEU A 263 7.08 29.64 2.75
C LEU A 263 8.00 29.68 1.53
N LEU A 264 9.28 29.97 1.71
CA LEU A 264 10.28 29.95 0.64
C LEU A 264 10.44 28.52 0.08
N ASP A 265 10.53 27.51 0.94
CA ASP A 265 10.63 26.11 0.54
C ASP A 265 9.39 25.66 -0.24
N LEU A 266 8.19 26.08 0.16
CA LEU A 266 6.97 25.81 -0.61
C LEU A 266 6.97 26.48 -1.99
N ARG A 267 7.41 27.73 -2.10
CA ARG A 267 7.53 28.41 -3.39
C ARG A 267 8.54 27.71 -4.31
N GLN A 268 9.68 27.27 -3.76
CA GLN A 268 10.65 26.48 -4.50
C GLN A 268 10.03 25.15 -4.96
N LEU A 269 9.30 24.45 -4.06
CA LEU A 269 8.62 23.19 -4.41
C LEU A 269 7.65 23.39 -5.58
N TYR A 270 6.82 24.42 -5.55
CA TYR A 270 5.88 24.67 -6.65
C TYR A 270 6.60 24.98 -7.98
N GLY A 271 7.73 25.69 -7.96
CA GLY A 271 8.57 25.85 -9.15
C GLY A 271 9.09 24.51 -9.71
N LEU A 272 9.44 23.57 -8.83
CA LEU A 272 9.83 22.22 -9.25
C LEU A 272 8.63 21.42 -9.79
N LEU A 273 7.46 21.53 -9.16
CA LEU A 273 6.23 20.88 -9.64
C LEU A 273 5.80 21.40 -11.01
N GLU A 274 6.02 22.68 -11.30
CA GLU A 274 5.84 23.26 -12.66
C GLU A 274 6.79 22.58 -13.66
N ALA A 275 8.06 22.41 -13.30
CA ALA A 275 9.04 21.74 -14.16
C ALA A 275 8.68 20.27 -14.43
N TYR A 276 8.06 19.57 -13.46
CA TYR A 276 7.50 18.23 -13.64
C TYR A 276 6.15 18.22 -14.39
N GLY A 277 5.54 19.39 -14.65
CA GLY A 277 4.23 19.49 -15.31
C GLY A 277 3.05 18.99 -14.48
N ILE A 278 3.16 19.02 -13.14
CA ILE A 278 2.14 18.52 -12.22
C ILE A 278 1.60 19.58 -11.24
N ALA A 279 2.08 20.82 -11.28
CA ALA A 279 1.68 21.86 -10.33
C ALA A 279 0.15 22.09 -10.30
N GLY A 280 -0.54 22.02 -11.45
CA GLY A 280 -1.99 22.15 -11.54
C GLY A 280 -2.78 21.03 -10.87
N GLU A 281 -2.13 19.91 -10.57
CA GLU A 281 -2.73 18.74 -9.87
C GLU A 281 -2.42 18.73 -8.37
N VAL A 282 -1.59 19.67 -7.89
CA VAL A 282 -1.14 19.77 -6.50
C VAL A 282 -1.57 21.12 -5.89
N PRO A 283 -2.87 21.30 -5.58
CA PRO A 283 -3.33 22.53 -4.93
C PRO A 283 -2.77 22.65 -3.52
N PHE A 284 -2.40 23.87 -3.12
CA PHE A 284 -2.12 24.21 -1.73
C PHE A 284 -3.42 24.18 -0.93
N ASP A 285 -3.38 23.58 0.25
CA ASP A 285 -4.50 23.51 1.19
C ASP A 285 -3.99 23.52 2.63
N ALA A 286 -4.10 24.64 3.31
CA ALA A 286 -3.59 24.83 4.67
C ALA A 286 -4.24 23.89 5.71
N SER A 287 -5.40 23.28 5.41
CA SER A 287 -6.08 22.34 6.30
C SER A 287 -5.43 20.95 6.35
N VAL A 288 -4.57 20.62 5.39
CA VAL A 288 -3.86 19.34 5.36
C VAL A 288 -2.69 19.36 6.36
N VAL A 289 -2.83 18.66 7.46
CA VAL A 289 -1.78 18.58 8.51
C VAL A 289 -1.33 17.15 8.81
N ARG A 290 -2.09 16.15 8.42
CA ARG A 290 -1.86 14.72 8.67
C ARG A 290 -1.81 14.36 10.17
N GLY A 291 -2.41 13.22 10.55
CA GLY A 291 -2.52 12.79 11.95
C GLY A 291 -1.24 12.18 12.55
N LEU A 292 -0.21 11.86 11.75
CA LEU A 292 1.00 11.24 12.26
C LEU A 292 1.92 12.27 12.92
N ALA A 293 2.28 12.03 14.19
CA ALA A 293 3.00 13.01 15.00
C ALA A 293 4.44 13.32 14.54
N TYR A 294 5.04 12.46 13.75
CA TYR A 294 6.44 12.59 13.34
C TYR A 294 6.68 13.55 12.15
N TYR A 295 5.66 14.02 11.44
CA TYR A 295 5.86 14.97 10.34
C TYR A 295 6.36 16.32 10.84
N THR A 296 7.35 16.88 10.11
CA THR A 296 8.05 18.13 10.50
C THR A 296 8.00 19.23 9.46
N GLY A 297 7.72 18.90 8.20
CA GLY A 297 7.78 19.83 7.07
C GLY A 297 6.57 19.72 6.16
N VAL A 298 6.82 19.64 4.85
CA VAL A 298 5.79 19.44 3.84
C VAL A 298 4.99 18.18 4.14
N VAL A 299 3.68 18.26 3.99
CA VAL A 299 2.72 17.15 4.09
C VAL A 299 1.77 17.19 2.92
N PHE A 300 1.34 16.02 2.47
CA PHE A 300 0.44 15.92 1.32
C PHE A 300 -0.48 14.71 1.40
N GLU A 301 -1.61 14.81 0.70
CA GLU A 301 -2.60 13.74 0.67
C GLU A 301 -3.34 13.73 -0.68
N ALA A 302 -3.41 12.56 -1.32
CA ALA A 302 -4.02 12.36 -2.63
C ALA A 302 -5.47 11.90 -2.47
N PHE A 303 -6.40 12.57 -3.15
CA PHE A 303 -7.83 12.27 -3.14
C PHE A 303 -8.36 12.13 -4.57
N ASP A 304 -9.41 11.32 -4.74
CA ASP A 304 -10.22 11.40 -5.94
C ASP A 304 -10.91 12.78 -6.01
N ALA A 305 -10.94 13.39 -7.20
CA ALA A 305 -11.49 14.73 -7.38
C ALA A 305 -13.02 14.80 -7.08
N ALA A 306 -13.72 13.67 -7.15
CA ALA A 306 -15.14 13.58 -6.80
C ALA A 306 -15.39 13.57 -5.28
N GLY A 307 -14.34 13.33 -4.47
CA GLY A 307 -14.45 13.24 -3.00
C GLY A 307 -15.26 12.05 -2.50
N SER A 308 -15.44 11.03 -3.34
CA SER A 308 -16.26 9.84 -3.04
C SER A 308 -15.49 8.79 -2.23
N LEU A 309 -14.16 8.81 -2.34
CA LEU A 309 -13.26 7.88 -1.68
C LEU A 309 -12.40 8.60 -0.62
N ARG A 310 -11.75 7.80 0.19
CA ARG A 310 -10.74 8.29 1.13
C ARG A 310 -9.43 8.61 0.41
N ALA A 311 -8.45 9.13 1.17
CA ALA A 311 -7.12 9.34 0.64
C ALA A 311 -6.55 8.06 0.02
N ILE A 312 -6.07 8.20 -1.21
CA ILE A 312 -5.42 7.14 -2.00
C ILE A 312 -3.98 6.97 -1.52
N ALA A 313 -3.31 8.10 -1.29
CA ALA A 313 -1.94 8.16 -0.83
C ALA A 313 -1.77 9.31 0.15
N GLY A 314 -0.75 9.24 0.97
CA GLY A 314 -0.40 10.36 1.83
C GLY A 314 1.02 10.25 2.34
N GLY A 315 1.67 11.40 2.52
CA GLY A 315 3.07 11.46 2.91
C GLY A 315 3.47 12.80 3.49
N GLY A 316 4.76 12.96 3.65
CA GLY A 316 5.38 14.21 4.09
C GLY A 316 6.79 14.01 4.65
N ARG A 317 7.40 15.11 5.08
CA ARG A 317 8.75 15.18 5.64
C ARG A 317 8.75 14.87 7.13
N TYR A 318 9.73 14.07 7.58
CA TYR A 318 9.85 13.59 8.96
C TYR A 318 11.32 13.56 9.43
N ASP A 319 11.99 14.69 9.39
CA ASP A 319 13.44 14.84 9.64
C ASP A 319 13.90 14.39 11.02
N ARG A 320 12.99 14.36 12.02
CA ARG A 320 13.32 13.99 13.40
C ARG A 320 13.02 12.54 13.75
N LEU A 321 12.52 11.72 12.78
CA LEU A 321 12.10 10.37 13.10
C LEU A 321 13.29 9.50 13.54
N ALA A 322 14.42 9.56 12.84
CA ALA A 322 15.61 8.80 13.21
C ALA A 322 16.12 9.19 14.61
N GLU A 323 16.19 10.48 14.91
CA GLU A 323 16.57 11.00 16.25
C GLU A 323 15.59 10.54 17.34
N THR A 324 14.29 10.60 17.07
CA THR A 324 13.24 10.13 17.97
C THR A 324 13.38 8.65 18.35
N LEU A 325 13.87 7.85 17.43
CA LEU A 325 14.13 6.42 17.63
C LEU A 325 15.54 6.11 18.15
N GLY A 326 16.34 7.14 18.48
CA GLY A 326 17.67 7.01 19.11
C GLY A 326 18.83 6.95 18.11
N GLY A 327 18.60 7.26 16.82
CA GLY A 327 19.64 7.44 15.80
C GLY A 327 20.20 8.86 15.74
N LYS A 328 21.10 9.10 14.79
CA LYS A 328 21.53 10.46 14.46
C LYS A 328 20.48 11.15 13.58
N PRO A 329 20.35 12.48 13.63
CA PRO A 329 19.43 13.19 12.74
C PRO A 329 19.71 12.87 11.25
N VAL A 330 18.67 12.56 10.52
CA VAL A 330 18.69 12.36 9.06
C VAL A 330 17.40 12.92 8.50
N PRO A 331 17.47 13.95 7.64
CA PRO A 331 16.29 14.44 6.96
C PRO A 331 15.67 13.33 6.12
N ALA A 332 14.34 13.22 6.15
CA ALA A 332 13.64 12.19 5.41
C ALA A 332 12.25 12.64 4.99
N VAL A 333 11.82 12.18 3.84
CA VAL A 333 10.48 12.36 3.30
C VAL A 333 10.02 11.09 2.61
N GLY A 334 8.73 10.79 2.69
CA GLY A 334 8.18 9.60 2.05
C GLY A 334 6.66 9.62 1.99
N PHE A 335 6.11 8.67 1.27
CA PHE A 335 4.67 8.46 1.20
C PHE A 335 4.28 6.98 1.32
N GLY A 336 3.03 6.76 1.70
CA GLY A 336 2.36 5.48 1.59
C GLY A 336 1.17 5.59 0.66
N PHE A 337 1.11 4.70 -0.35
CA PHE A 337 0.05 4.60 -1.34
C PHE A 337 -0.68 3.29 -1.14
N GLY A 338 -1.99 3.33 -0.78
CA GLY A 338 -2.77 2.15 -0.42
C GLY A 338 -3.38 1.41 -1.60
N ASP A 339 -3.32 0.07 -1.61
CA ASP A 339 -3.92 -0.78 -2.64
C ASP A 339 -5.46 -0.73 -2.67
N ALA A 340 -6.07 -0.61 -1.50
CA ALA A 340 -7.53 -0.75 -1.38
C ALA A 340 -8.28 0.41 -2.02
N VAL A 341 -7.85 1.66 -1.80
CA VAL A 341 -8.54 2.84 -2.31
C VAL A 341 -8.34 2.99 -3.81
N ILE A 342 -7.09 2.83 -4.31
CA ILE A 342 -6.85 2.86 -5.76
C ILE A 342 -7.60 1.73 -6.47
N GLY A 343 -7.70 0.55 -5.84
CA GLY A 343 -8.47 -0.56 -6.38
C GLY A 343 -9.95 -0.24 -6.59
N GLU A 344 -10.57 0.46 -5.62
CA GLU A 344 -11.96 0.95 -5.74
C GLU A 344 -12.09 2.00 -6.86
N LEU A 345 -11.12 2.93 -6.97
CA LEU A 345 -11.13 3.95 -8.02
C LEU A 345 -10.99 3.32 -9.42
N LEU A 346 -10.11 2.32 -9.57
CA LEU A 346 -9.96 1.59 -10.84
C LEU A 346 -11.22 0.81 -11.23
N GLU A 347 -11.98 0.32 -10.25
CA GLU A 347 -13.28 -0.33 -10.51
C GLU A 347 -14.33 0.69 -10.97
N ASP A 348 -14.44 1.84 -10.28
CA ASP A 348 -15.36 2.91 -10.64
C ASP A 348 -15.08 3.47 -12.05
N GLU A 349 -13.82 3.67 -12.39
CA GLU A 349 -13.39 4.20 -13.69
C GLU A 349 -13.27 3.10 -14.77
N LYS A 350 -13.50 1.83 -14.44
CA LYS A 350 -13.40 0.66 -15.34
C LYS A 350 -12.03 0.50 -15.99
N LEU A 351 -10.99 0.75 -15.21
CA LEU A 351 -9.60 0.75 -15.68
C LEU A 351 -8.85 -0.55 -15.39
N TRP A 352 -9.48 -1.54 -14.74
CA TRP A 352 -8.85 -2.84 -14.59
C TRP A 352 -8.64 -3.50 -15.95
N PRO A 353 -7.39 -3.89 -16.30
CA PRO A 353 -7.14 -4.60 -17.53
C PRO A 353 -7.75 -6.00 -17.53
N ALA A 354 -7.99 -6.53 -18.71
CA ALA A 354 -8.38 -7.93 -18.86
C ALA A 354 -7.16 -8.84 -18.58
N LEU A 355 -7.10 -9.41 -17.39
CA LEU A 355 -6.00 -10.28 -16.94
C LEU A 355 -6.41 -11.74 -17.04
N GLY A 356 -5.98 -12.41 -18.10
CA GLY A 356 -6.16 -13.86 -18.29
C GLY A 356 -5.27 -14.71 -17.39
N ARG A 357 -5.48 -16.03 -17.42
CA ARG A 357 -4.55 -16.99 -16.79
C ARG A 357 -3.20 -16.92 -17.52
N ASP A 358 -2.13 -16.98 -16.75
CA ASP A 358 -0.78 -16.94 -17.30
C ASP A 358 -0.31 -18.35 -17.74
N VAL A 359 -1.10 -18.99 -18.62
CA VAL A 359 -0.82 -20.29 -19.23
C VAL A 359 -0.77 -20.11 -20.75
N GLN A 360 0.34 -20.51 -21.36
CA GLN A 360 0.53 -20.39 -22.80
C GLN A 360 0.13 -21.65 -23.56
N ASP A 361 0.39 -22.80 -22.94
CA ASP A 361 0.16 -24.11 -23.58
C ASP A 361 -0.59 -25.06 -22.65
N VAL A 362 -1.45 -25.90 -23.23
CA VAL A 362 -2.10 -27.00 -22.52
C VAL A 362 -1.69 -28.30 -23.20
N VAL A 363 -1.27 -29.30 -22.43
CA VAL A 363 -0.97 -30.64 -22.94
C VAL A 363 -2.03 -31.61 -22.44
N TYR A 364 -2.67 -32.33 -23.36
CA TYR A 364 -3.75 -33.25 -23.10
C TYR A 364 -3.45 -34.65 -23.64
N ALA A 365 -3.56 -35.67 -22.80
CA ALA A 365 -3.51 -37.09 -23.16
C ALA A 365 -4.92 -37.67 -23.19
N PHE A 366 -5.28 -38.36 -24.25
CA PHE A 366 -6.60 -38.97 -24.41
C PHE A 366 -6.83 -40.15 -23.45
N SER A 367 -5.77 -40.89 -23.09
CA SER A 367 -5.84 -42.01 -22.17
C SER A 367 -4.62 -42.08 -21.22
N ALA A 368 -4.64 -43.06 -20.33
CA ALA A 368 -3.53 -43.31 -19.42
C ALA A 368 -2.24 -43.76 -20.15
N ALA A 369 -2.37 -44.39 -21.30
CA ALA A 369 -1.24 -44.89 -22.09
C ALA A 369 -0.38 -43.74 -22.68
N GLU A 370 -0.98 -42.61 -22.99
CA GLU A 370 -0.30 -41.42 -23.54
C GLU A 370 0.26 -40.46 -22.48
N LYS A 371 -0.03 -40.68 -21.18
CA LYS A 371 0.40 -39.76 -20.11
C LYS A 371 1.91 -39.55 -20.04
N ALA A 372 2.69 -40.62 -20.26
CA ALA A 372 4.15 -40.51 -20.25
C ALA A 372 4.67 -39.58 -21.38
N ALA A 373 4.08 -39.67 -22.57
CA ALA A 373 4.40 -38.82 -23.70
C ALA A 373 3.95 -37.35 -23.43
N ALA A 374 2.76 -37.16 -22.86
CA ALA A 374 2.26 -35.83 -22.46
C ALA A 374 3.17 -35.18 -21.42
N ILE A 375 3.64 -35.91 -20.42
CA ILE A 375 4.60 -35.44 -19.43
C ILE A 375 5.91 -35.01 -20.11
N ALA A 376 6.45 -35.81 -21.04
CA ALA A 376 7.68 -35.48 -21.75
C ALA A 376 7.55 -34.16 -22.54
N ILE A 377 6.41 -33.97 -23.26
CA ILE A 377 6.13 -32.73 -23.99
C ILE A 377 6.02 -31.54 -23.01
N ALA A 378 5.23 -31.67 -21.95
CA ALA A 378 5.08 -30.58 -20.96
C ALA A 378 6.43 -30.22 -20.33
N THR A 379 7.29 -31.21 -20.04
CA THR A 379 8.64 -31.01 -19.51
C THR A 379 9.52 -30.27 -20.50
N ARG A 380 9.52 -30.66 -21.78
CA ARG A 380 10.28 -30.00 -22.84
C ARG A 380 9.86 -28.53 -23.01
N LEU A 381 8.56 -28.29 -23.10
CA LEU A 381 8.03 -26.92 -23.23
C LEU A 381 8.37 -26.04 -22.03
N ARG A 382 8.28 -26.59 -20.81
CA ARG A 382 8.68 -25.90 -19.59
C ARG A 382 10.18 -25.58 -19.55
N ALA A 383 11.02 -26.51 -19.99
CA ALA A 383 12.45 -26.30 -20.14
C ALA A 383 12.80 -25.19 -21.14
N ALA A 384 11.94 -24.99 -22.15
CA ALA A 384 12.03 -23.89 -23.10
C ALA A 384 11.40 -22.58 -22.56
N GLY A 385 11.08 -22.48 -21.26
CA GLY A 385 10.57 -21.28 -20.60
C GLY A 385 9.07 -21.04 -20.82
N ARG A 386 8.32 -21.99 -21.38
CA ARG A 386 6.87 -21.84 -21.61
C ARG A 386 6.07 -22.21 -20.35
N ARG A 387 4.96 -21.52 -20.13
CA ARG A 387 4.02 -21.80 -19.04
C ARG A 387 2.97 -22.80 -19.49
N VAL A 388 3.11 -24.04 -19.01
CA VAL A 388 2.37 -25.21 -19.52
C VAL A 388 1.50 -25.83 -18.46
N GLU A 389 0.21 -25.99 -18.74
CA GLU A 389 -0.71 -26.79 -17.97
C GLU A 389 -0.77 -28.21 -18.55
N LEU A 390 -0.45 -29.20 -17.74
CA LEU A 390 -0.67 -30.60 -18.07
C LEU A 390 -2.03 -31.08 -17.55
N SER A 391 -2.92 -31.54 -18.40
CA SER A 391 -4.22 -32.06 -17.97
C SER A 391 -4.03 -33.31 -17.11
N LEU A 392 -4.34 -33.21 -15.80
CA LEU A 392 -4.08 -34.31 -14.85
C LEU A 392 -5.20 -35.32 -14.74
N GLY A 393 -6.41 -34.96 -15.08
CA GLY A 393 -7.62 -35.80 -14.90
C GLY A 393 -8.21 -36.34 -16.19
N ALA A 394 -9.29 -37.11 -16.04
CA ALA A 394 -10.10 -37.62 -17.17
C ALA A 394 -11.07 -36.53 -17.69
N ALA A 395 -10.60 -35.30 -17.88
CA ALA A 395 -11.40 -34.25 -18.45
C ALA A 395 -11.73 -34.52 -19.91
N LYS A 396 -12.98 -34.24 -20.31
CA LYS A 396 -13.37 -34.40 -21.73
C LYS A 396 -12.67 -33.32 -22.57
N LEU A 397 -12.13 -33.69 -23.73
CA LEU A 397 -11.43 -32.78 -24.66
C LEU A 397 -12.20 -31.48 -24.93
N LYS A 398 -13.52 -31.58 -25.17
CA LYS A 398 -14.37 -30.39 -25.41
C LYS A 398 -14.30 -29.38 -24.27
N ARG A 399 -14.23 -29.86 -23.02
CA ARG A 399 -14.08 -28.98 -21.84
C ARG A 399 -12.69 -28.33 -21.80
N VAL A 400 -11.64 -29.15 -22.00
CA VAL A 400 -10.25 -28.69 -22.02
C VAL A 400 -10.05 -27.59 -23.07
N LEU A 401 -10.55 -27.77 -24.28
CA LEU A 401 -10.48 -26.81 -25.36
C LEU A 401 -11.28 -25.52 -25.02
N GLY A 402 -12.48 -25.66 -24.46
CA GLY A 402 -13.30 -24.51 -24.07
C GLY A 402 -12.70 -23.72 -22.92
N ASP A 403 -12.07 -24.37 -21.95
CA ASP A 403 -11.38 -23.73 -20.83
C ASP A 403 -10.07 -23.06 -21.30
N ALA A 404 -9.33 -23.69 -22.24
CA ALA A 404 -8.13 -23.12 -22.84
C ALA A 404 -8.44 -21.86 -23.67
N ASP A 405 -9.49 -21.90 -24.50
CA ASP A 405 -9.93 -20.74 -25.30
C ASP A 405 -10.33 -19.56 -24.42
N LYS A 406 -11.16 -19.80 -23.40
CA LYS A 406 -11.55 -18.76 -22.42
C LYS A 406 -10.35 -18.20 -21.63
N ALA A 407 -9.33 -19.01 -21.40
CA ALA A 407 -8.12 -18.61 -20.68
C ALA A 407 -7.10 -17.88 -21.57
N GLY A 408 -7.34 -17.75 -22.87
CA GLY A 408 -6.40 -17.14 -23.80
C GLY A 408 -5.14 -17.97 -24.04
N VAL A 409 -5.24 -19.31 -23.92
CA VAL A 409 -4.13 -20.24 -24.20
C VAL A 409 -3.77 -20.18 -25.68
N GLU A 410 -2.47 -20.13 -25.98
CA GLU A 410 -1.99 -20.06 -27.37
C GLU A 410 -2.14 -21.40 -28.08
N ARG A 411 -1.72 -22.49 -27.44
CA ARG A 411 -1.66 -23.83 -28.09
C ARG A 411 -2.14 -24.95 -27.18
N VAL A 412 -2.79 -25.92 -27.78
CA VAL A 412 -3.17 -27.17 -27.11
C VAL A 412 -2.49 -28.33 -27.82
N TYR A 413 -1.69 -29.08 -27.07
CA TYR A 413 -0.97 -30.27 -27.51
C TYR A 413 -1.81 -31.52 -27.22
N LEU A 414 -2.20 -32.24 -28.22
CA LEU A 414 -3.10 -33.41 -28.15
C LEU A 414 -2.33 -34.69 -28.46
N ILE A 415 -2.40 -35.67 -27.56
CA ILE A 415 -1.72 -36.96 -27.75
C ILE A 415 -2.72 -38.08 -27.53
N GLY A 416 -3.00 -38.78 -28.63
CA GLY A 416 -3.75 -40.03 -28.65
C GLY A 416 -2.86 -41.22 -29.03
N GLU A 417 -3.47 -42.36 -29.20
CA GLU A 417 -2.79 -43.59 -29.59
C GLU A 417 -2.12 -43.48 -30.97
N ASP A 418 -2.79 -42.85 -31.93
CA ASP A 418 -2.32 -42.60 -33.28
C ASP A 418 -1.08 -41.71 -33.30
N GLU A 419 -1.14 -40.56 -32.63
CA GLU A 419 -0.04 -39.62 -32.52
C GLU A 419 1.17 -40.28 -31.82
N ARG A 420 0.92 -41.01 -30.74
CA ARG A 420 1.97 -41.75 -30.01
C ARG A 420 2.65 -42.79 -30.90
N THR A 421 1.87 -43.53 -31.67
CA THR A 421 2.39 -44.61 -32.55
C THR A 421 3.24 -44.03 -33.68
N ARG A 422 2.86 -42.89 -34.24
CA ARG A 422 3.61 -42.21 -35.30
C ARG A 422 4.78 -41.35 -34.74
N GLY A 423 4.90 -41.24 -33.42
CA GLY A 423 5.97 -40.44 -32.79
C GLY A 423 5.79 -38.95 -32.95
N VAL A 424 4.54 -38.48 -33.06
CA VAL A 424 4.17 -37.07 -33.21
C VAL A 424 3.21 -36.63 -32.13
N VAL A 425 3.01 -35.30 -31.97
CA VAL A 425 1.95 -34.67 -31.21
C VAL A 425 1.17 -33.72 -32.10
N LYS A 426 -0.14 -33.74 -32.01
CA LYS A 426 -0.99 -32.77 -32.70
C LYS A 426 -1.04 -31.49 -31.91
N VAL A 427 -0.67 -30.38 -32.53
CA VAL A 427 -0.69 -29.04 -31.95
C VAL A 427 -1.82 -28.24 -32.57
N ARG A 428 -2.72 -27.77 -31.74
CA ARG A 428 -3.79 -26.85 -32.13
C ARG A 428 -3.46 -25.45 -31.67
N ASP A 429 -3.17 -24.59 -32.62
CA ASP A 429 -3.01 -23.12 -32.37
C ASP A 429 -4.40 -22.50 -32.29
N LEU A 430 -4.77 -22.04 -31.10
CA LEU A 430 -6.11 -21.48 -30.85
C LEU A 430 -6.26 -20.07 -31.44
N ALA A 431 -5.18 -19.32 -31.51
CA ALA A 431 -5.19 -17.96 -32.06
C ALA A 431 -5.35 -17.99 -33.59
N LYS A 432 -4.62 -18.87 -34.27
CA LYS A 432 -4.67 -19.01 -35.73
C LYS A 432 -5.79 -19.93 -36.21
N LYS A 433 -6.38 -20.74 -35.32
CA LYS A 433 -7.33 -21.82 -35.64
C LYS A 433 -6.76 -22.85 -36.60
N GLU A 434 -5.47 -23.13 -36.48
CA GLU A 434 -4.74 -24.09 -37.32
C GLU A 434 -4.32 -25.32 -36.50
N GLU A 435 -4.15 -26.44 -37.18
CA GLU A 435 -3.59 -27.68 -36.60
C GLU A 435 -2.37 -28.09 -37.39
N HIS A 436 -1.33 -28.53 -36.70
CA HIS A 436 -0.13 -29.11 -37.29
C HIS A 436 0.41 -30.24 -36.39
N GLU A 437 1.39 -30.98 -36.88
CA GLU A 437 2.05 -32.02 -36.08
C GLU A 437 3.50 -31.64 -35.81
N GLU A 438 3.94 -31.95 -34.61
CA GLU A 438 5.34 -31.81 -34.16
C GLU A 438 5.88 -33.15 -33.71
N PRO A 439 7.22 -33.42 -33.80
CA PRO A 439 7.81 -34.64 -33.27
C PRO A 439 7.62 -34.76 -31.75
N LEU A 440 7.32 -35.94 -31.24
CA LEU A 440 7.28 -36.24 -29.80
C LEU A 440 8.67 -36.07 -29.15
N LYS A 441 9.72 -36.49 -29.89
CA LYS A 441 11.13 -36.32 -29.48
C LYS A 441 11.71 -35.21 -30.36
N GLY A 442 11.98 -34.07 -29.76
CA GLY A 442 12.70 -32.97 -30.35
C GLY A 442 13.98 -32.76 -29.62
#